data_cd1fb576b35038dea5c50feafcd6c66a
#
_entry.id   cd1fb576b35038dea5c50feafcd6c66a
#
_cell.length_a   1.000
_cell.length_b   1.000
_cell.length_c   1.000
_cell.angle_alpha   90.00
_cell.angle_beta   90.00
_cell.angle_gamma   90.00
#
_symmetry.space_group_name_H-M   'P 1'
#
loop_
_entity.id
_entity.type
_entity.pdbx_description
1 polymer ?
#
loop_
_entity_poly.entity_id
_entity_poly.type
_entity_poly.pdbx_seq_one_letter_code
_entity_poly.pdbx_strand_id
1 'polypeptide(L)'
;PLEDPSNLSTFMKALSCRTSLRRKNLHGRRSVWEVRYRSSPVEPGQWLLACMCYVERMPVRHGLASSAYHYHRSSYRMRLGKTDQYWLDDPEEYARLGDTIQERAEAYRVYMSNGLDQKEEKMIDTAVKRCKLTGSIRFVKEVYRQYGVIGINRGPGRPRKYRKKPVG
;
A
#
# COMPACT_ATOMS: atom_id res chain seq x y z
N PRO A 1 8.66 4.49 10.72
CA PRO A 1 9.22 4.03 9.45
C PRO A 1 10.23 2.93 9.69
N LEU A 2 10.35 1.99 8.73
CA LEU A 2 11.44 1.03 8.75
C LEU A 2 12.71 1.79 8.36
N GLU A 3 13.64 1.94 9.27
CA GLU A 3 14.93 2.63 9.03
C GLU A 3 15.72 1.96 7.90
N ASP A 4 15.58 0.63 7.79
CA ASP A 4 16.17 -0.16 6.71
C ASP A 4 15.07 -0.95 5.96
N PRO A 5 14.86 -0.66 4.67
CA PRO A 5 13.89 -1.39 3.83
C PRO A 5 14.14 -2.90 3.74
N SER A 6 15.38 -3.37 3.97
CA SER A 6 15.69 -4.80 3.97
C SER A 6 14.97 -5.55 5.07
N ASN A 7 14.63 -4.88 6.16
CA ASN A 7 13.89 -5.43 7.29
C ASN A 7 12.40 -5.69 7.00
N LEU A 8 11.86 -5.17 5.88
CA LEU A 8 10.46 -5.38 5.51
C LEU A 8 10.09 -6.86 5.42
N SER A 9 10.96 -7.67 4.80
CA SER A 9 10.71 -9.12 4.67
C SER A 9 10.68 -9.82 6.02
N THR A 10 11.57 -9.46 6.93
CA THR A 10 11.63 -10.01 8.30
C THR A 10 10.40 -9.60 9.10
N PHE A 11 10.02 -8.33 9.04
CA PHE A 11 8.81 -7.81 9.67
C PHE A 11 7.56 -8.53 9.16
N MET A 12 7.38 -8.64 7.85
CA MET A 12 6.21 -9.29 7.24
C MET A 12 6.16 -10.79 7.56
N LYS A 13 7.31 -11.47 7.64
CA LYS A 13 7.40 -12.85 8.09
C LYS A 13 6.92 -12.99 9.54
N ALA A 14 7.42 -12.16 10.44
CA ALA A 14 7.04 -12.18 11.85
C ALA A 14 5.54 -11.90 12.02
N LEU A 15 5.01 -10.89 11.33
CA LEU A 15 3.59 -10.54 11.35
C LEU A 15 2.73 -11.70 10.85
N SER A 16 3.08 -12.29 9.71
CA SER A 16 2.33 -13.39 9.10
C SER A 16 2.33 -14.64 9.99
N CYS A 17 3.46 -14.99 10.57
CA CYS A 17 3.57 -16.12 11.50
C CYS A 17 2.71 -15.91 12.76
N ARG A 18 2.83 -14.74 13.40
CA ARG A 18 2.08 -14.43 14.64
C ARG A 18 0.57 -14.42 14.40
N THR A 19 0.11 -13.81 13.33
CA THR A 19 -1.32 -13.76 13.00
C THR A 19 -1.87 -15.13 12.65
N SER A 20 -1.12 -15.95 11.91
CA SER A 20 -1.52 -17.32 11.56
C SER A 20 -1.57 -18.23 12.79
N LEU A 21 -0.59 -18.14 13.69
CA LEU A 21 -0.59 -18.89 14.95
C LEU A 21 -1.76 -18.51 15.85
N ARG A 22 -2.00 -17.18 16.02
CA ARG A 22 -3.14 -16.71 16.82
C ARG A 22 -4.46 -17.22 16.26
N ARG A 23 -4.65 -17.18 14.95
CA ARG A 23 -5.88 -17.67 14.31
C ARG A 23 -6.03 -19.18 14.41
N LYS A 24 -4.94 -19.93 14.28
CA LYS A 24 -4.93 -21.38 14.51
C LYS A 24 -5.43 -21.71 15.91
N ASN A 25 -4.91 -21.02 16.93
CA ASN A 25 -5.27 -21.25 18.32
C ASN A 25 -6.74 -20.87 18.62
N LEU A 26 -7.25 -19.81 17.99
CA LEU A 26 -8.62 -19.33 18.23
C LEU A 26 -9.68 -20.05 17.41
N HIS A 27 -9.36 -20.51 16.20
CA HIS A 27 -10.37 -20.95 15.22
C HIS A 27 -10.00 -22.25 14.50
N GLY A 28 -8.89 -22.91 14.87
CA GLY A 28 -8.42 -24.16 14.22
C GLY A 28 -7.93 -24.01 12.78
N ARG A 29 -7.97 -22.82 12.20
CA ARG A 29 -7.58 -22.55 10.79
C ARG A 29 -6.09 -22.23 10.68
N ARG A 30 -5.41 -22.81 9.66
CA ARG A 30 -3.94 -22.73 9.54
C ARG A 30 -3.41 -21.39 9.05
N SER A 31 -4.03 -20.74 8.08
CA SER A 31 -3.50 -19.50 7.49
C SER A 31 -4.57 -18.42 7.32
N VAL A 32 -4.17 -17.17 7.52
CA VAL A 32 -4.94 -15.97 7.21
C VAL A 32 -4.57 -15.43 5.83
N TRP A 33 -3.35 -15.75 5.40
CA TRP A 33 -2.73 -15.19 4.22
C TRP A 33 -2.81 -16.18 3.06
N GLU A 34 -3.40 -15.76 1.96
CA GLU A 34 -3.53 -16.60 0.75
C GLU A 34 -2.20 -16.68 0.00
N VAL A 35 -1.47 -15.56 -0.06
CA VAL A 35 -0.23 -15.42 -0.81
C VAL A 35 0.80 -14.60 -0.03
N ARG A 36 2.04 -14.59 -0.54
CA ARG A 36 3.09 -13.72 -0.02
C ARG A 36 2.65 -12.25 -0.11
N TYR A 37 3.07 -11.42 0.85
CA TYR A 37 2.83 -9.99 0.80
C TYR A 37 3.34 -9.36 -0.50
N ARG A 38 2.68 -8.31 -0.92
CA ARG A 38 3.06 -7.49 -2.07
C ARG A 38 3.47 -6.12 -1.57
N SER A 39 4.47 -5.54 -2.20
CA SER A 39 4.95 -4.19 -1.89
C SER A 39 5.10 -3.37 -3.15
N SER A 40 4.88 -2.08 -3.02
CA SER A 40 5.05 -1.09 -4.07
C SER A 40 5.70 0.13 -3.43
N PRO A 41 6.95 0.47 -3.78
CA PRO A 41 7.52 1.76 -3.40
C PRO A 41 6.69 2.89 -3.97
N VAL A 42 6.44 3.90 -3.16
CA VAL A 42 5.53 5.00 -3.46
C VAL A 42 6.34 6.29 -3.60
N GLU A 43 6.02 7.08 -4.63
CA GLU A 43 6.55 8.43 -4.78
C GLU A 43 6.08 9.30 -3.61
N PRO A 44 7.00 10.03 -2.93
CA PRO A 44 6.62 11.01 -1.92
C PRO A 44 5.67 12.07 -2.48
N GLY A 45 4.96 12.74 -1.58
CA GLY A 45 4.00 13.79 -1.95
C GLY A 45 2.60 13.24 -2.17
N GLN A 46 1.91 13.75 -3.19
CA GLN A 46 0.50 13.42 -3.44
C GLN A 46 0.21 11.92 -3.57
N TRP A 47 1.15 11.13 -4.09
CA TRP A 47 0.97 9.70 -4.25
C TRP A 47 0.93 8.95 -2.91
N LEU A 48 1.66 9.45 -1.91
CA LEU A 48 1.58 8.86 -0.57
C LEU A 48 0.21 9.10 0.07
N LEU A 49 -0.33 10.34 -0.03
CA LEU A 49 -1.70 10.63 0.41
C LEU A 49 -2.73 9.80 -0.34
N ALA A 50 -2.55 9.64 -1.66
CA ALA A 50 -3.44 8.79 -2.47
C ALA A 50 -3.40 7.32 -2.01
N CYS A 51 -2.22 6.77 -1.72
CA CYS A 51 -2.08 5.42 -1.19
C CYS A 51 -2.73 5.27 0.20
N MET A 52 -2.59 6.26 1.07
CA MET A 52 -3.26 6.27 2.38
C MET A 52 -4.78 6.23 2.21
N CYS A 53 -5.33 7.13 1.38
CA CYS A 53 -6.75 7.17 1.05
C CYS A 53 -7.22 5.83 0.45
N TYR A 54 -6.46 5.26 -0.48
CA TYR A 54 -6.77 3.96 -1.08
C TYR A 54 -6.90 2.86 -0.03
N VAL A 55 -5.92 2.74 0.88
CA VAL A 55 -5.91 1.71 1.93
C VAL A 55 -7.07 1.92 2.91
N GLU A 56 -7.31 3.15 3.34
CA GLU A 56 -8.35 3.47 4.32
C GLU A 56 -9.78 3.36 3.74
N ARG A 57 -9.94 3.40 2.42
CA ARG A 57 -11.21 3.14 1.71
C ARG A 57 -11.43 1.66 1.37
N MET A 58 -10.42 0.80 1.50
CA MET A 58 -10.55 -0.64 1.20
C MET A 58 -11.72 -1.33 1.91
N PRO A 59 -11.99 -1.07 3.21
CA PRO A 59 -13.14 -1.68 3.89
C PRO A 59 -14.48 -1.35 3.23
N VAL A 60 -14.64 -0.13 2.74
CA VAL A 60 -15.85 0.29 2.02
C VAL A 60 -15.95 -0.40 0.67
N ARG A 61 -14.85 -0.45 -0.08
CA ARG A 61 -14.79 -1.13 -1.39
C ARG A 61 -15.12 -2.62 -1.30
N HIS A 62 -14.78 -3.25 -0.19
CA HIS A 62 -15.08 -4.67 0.07
C HIS A 62 -16.38 -4.90 0.83
N GLY A 63 -17.21 -3.88 1.02
CA GLY A 63 -18.49 -4.01 1.70
C GLY A 63 -18.41 -4.34 3.18
N LEU A 64 -17.25 -4.12 3.82
CA LEU A 64 -17.03 -4.38 5.25
C LEU A 64 -17.53 -3.25 6.15
N ALA A 65 -17.77 -2.07 5.59
CA ALA A 65 -18.30 -0.90 6.29
C ALA A 65 -19.00 0.03 5.31
N SER A 66 -19.96 0.79 5.79
CA SER A 66 -20.70 1.79 5.00
C SER A 66 -19.85 3.03 4.69
N SER A 67 -18.88 3.34 5.55
CA SER A 67 -17.88 4.40 5.32
C SER A 67 -16.57 4.05 5.99
N ALA A 68 -15.47 4.70 5.57
CA ALA A 68 -14.16 4.53 6.19
C ALA A 68 -14.18 4.89 7.68
N TYR A 69 -15.00 5.85 8.08
CA TYR A 69 -15.17 6.26 9.50
C TYR A 69 -15.77 5.15 10.37
N HIS A 70 -16.69 4.36 9.84
CA HIS A 70 -17.34 3.28 10.60
C HIS A 70 -16.49 2.01 10.71
N TYR A 71 -15.35 1.94 9.99
CA TYR A 71 -14.44 0.83 10.13
C TYR A 71 -13.37 1.11 11.20
N HIS A 72 -13.59 0.59 12.42
CA HIS A 72 -12.75 0.87 13.59
C HIS A 72 -11.33 0.27 13.53
N ARG A 73 -11.04 -0.62 12.58
CA ARG A 73 -9.75 -1.30 12.45
C ARG A 73 -8.87 -0.72 11.34
N SER A 74 -8.96 0.61 11.14
CA SER A 74 -8.11 1.35 10.19
C SER A 74 -7.49 2.57 10.86
N SER A 75 -6.50 3.16 10.22
CA SER A 75 -5.82 4.37 10.65
C SER A 75 -6.66 5.65 10.48
N TYR A 76 -7.74 5.60 9.72
CA TYR A 76 -8.52 6.80 9.39
C TYR A 76 -9.05 7.56 10.63
N ARG A 77 -9.64 6.83 11.60
CA ARG A 77 -10.13 7.45 12.85
C ARG A 77 -9.01 8.06 13.69
N MET A 78 -7.84 7.46 13.66
CA MET A 78 -6.66 7.96 14.33
C MET A 78 -6.23 9.31 13.74
N ARG A 79 -6.18 9.41 12.41
CA ARG A 79 -5.88 10.67 11.70
C ARG A 79 -6.92 11.76 11.92
N LEU A 80 -8.16 11.40 12.21
CA LEU A 80 -9.21 12.34 12.58
C LEU A 80 -9.19 12.72 14.07
N GLY A 81 -8.19 12.26 14.86
CA GLY A 81 -8.14 12.51 16.30
C GLY A 81 -9.30 11.90 17.08
N LYS A 82 -9.89 10.80 16.57
CA LYS A 82 -11.06 10.13 17.19
C LYS A 82 -10.69 8.88 17.97
N THR A 83 -9.44 8.71 18.32
CA THR A 83 -8.92 7.60 19.14
C THR A 83 -7.66 8.04 19.85
N ASP A 84 -7.47 7.55 21.06
CA ASP A 84 -6.28 7.81 21.88
C ASP A 84 -5.10 6.88 21.51
N GLN A 85 -5.30 5.97 20.58
CA GLN A 85 -4.27 5.02 20.14
C GLN A 85 -3.48 5.61 18.98
N TYR A 86 -2.33 6.19 19.27
CA TYR A 86 -1.36 6.68 18.30
C TYR A 86 -0.20 5.69 18.18
N TRP A 87 -0.26 4.80 17.21
CA TRP A 87 0.79 3.81 16.94
C TRP A 87 1.38 3.91 15.52
N LEU A 88 0.92 4.89 14.74
CA LEU A 88 1.46 5.22 13.43
C LEU A 88 2.13 6.58 13.46
N ASP A 89 3.28 6.67 12.83
CA ASP A 89 3.90 7.94 12.52
C ASP A 89 3.10 8.68 11.46
N ASP A 90 2.98 9.98 11.61
CA ASP A 90 2.39 10.84 10.58
C ASP A 90 3.44 11.10 9.49
N PRO A 91 3.16 10.77 8.23
CA PRO A 91 4.04 11.14 7.16
C PRO A 91 4.02 12.65 6.94
N GLU A 92 5.12 13.16 6.39
CA GLU A 92 5.30 14.60 6.17
C GLU A 92 4.17 15.19 5.31
N GLU A 93 3.67 14.45 4.35
CA GLU A 93 2.56 14.85 3.48
C GLU A 93 1.26 15.07 4.26
N TYR A 94 1.00 14.25 5.26
CA TYR A 94 -0.14 14.45 6.15
C TYR A 94 0.10 15.63 7.10
N ALA A 95 1.32 15.76 7.62
CA ALA A 95 1.69 16.87 8.49
C ALA A 95 1.55 18.24 7.81
N ARG A 96 1.80 18.31 6.50
CA ARG A 96 1.66 19.54 5.68
C ARG A 96 0.21 19.94 5.39
N LEU A 97 -0.77 19.15 5.74
CA LEU A 97 -2.18 19.50 5.52
C LEU A 97 -2.70 20.58 6.46
N GLY A 98 -1.98 20.89 7.53
CA GLY A 98 -2.31 21.95 8.48
C GLY A 98 -1.33 22.04 9.63
N ASP A 99 -1.30 23.17 10.32
CA ASP A 99 -0.38 23.40 11.42
C ASP A 99 -0.86 22.69 12.71
N THR A 100 -2.16 22.58 12.89
CA THR A 100 -2.77 21.90 14.03
C THR A 100 -3.30 20.52 13.67
N ILE A 101 -3.47 19.67 14.67
CA ILE A 101 -4.08 18.34 14.50
C ILE A 101 -5.49 18.45 13.91
N GLN A 102 -6.25 19.46 14.35
CA GLN A 102 -7.62 19.71 13.88
C GLN A 102 -7.66 20.11 12.41
N GLU A 103 -6.77 21.01 11.99
CA GLU A 103 -6.67 21.43 10.58
C GLU A 103 -6.29 20.25 9.69
N ARG A 104 -5.29 19.46 10.10
CA ARG A 104 -4.87 18.26 9.37
C ARG A 104 -6.01 17.25 9.25
N ALA A 105 -6.71 17.00 10.34
CA ALA A 105 -7.84 16.07 10.37
C ALA A 105 -8.96 16.52 9.43
N GLU A 106 -9.29 17.83 9.42
CA GLU A 106 -10.34 18.38 8.56
C GLU A 106 -9.92 18.37 7.09
N ALA A 107 -8.72 18.80 6.76
CA ALA A 107 -8.20 18.76 5.39
C ALA A 107 -8.15 17.31 4.87
N TYR A 108 -7.73 16.37 5.70
CA TYR A 108 -7.70 14.97 5.32
C TYR A 108 -9.11 14.37 5.19
N ARG A 109 -10.06 14.80 6.01
CA ARG A 109 -11.47 14.41 5.90
C ARG A 109 -12.05 14.84 4.55
N VAL A 110 -11.77 16.08 4.13
CA VAL A 110 -12.20 16.60 2.83
C VAL A 110 -11.54 15.80 1.70
N TYR A 111 -10.24 15.53 1.79
CA TYR A 111 -9.51 14.71 0.83
C TYR A 111 -10.14 13.31 0.68
N MET A 112 -10.42 12.65 1.81
CA MET A 112 -11.06 11.34 1.84
C MET A 112 -12.48 11.34 1.26
N SER A 113 -13.26 12.41 1.46
CA SER A 113 -14.63 12.53 0.93
C SER A 113 -14.65 12.69 -0.58
N ASN A 114 -13.69 13.42 -1.14
CA ASN A 114 -13.52 13.55 -2.59
C ASN A 114 -13.13 12.23 -3.25
N GLY A 115 -12.45 11.37 -2.48
CA GLY A 115 -11.95 10.09 -2.99
C GLY A 115 -10.78 10.24 -3.95
N LEU A 116 -10.44 9.14 -4.59
CA LEU A 116 -9.39 9.10 -5.59
C LEU A 116 -9.99 9.14 -7.00
N ASP A 117 -9.27 9.73 -7.95
CA ASP A 117 -9.58 9.58 -9.37
C ASP A 117 -9.47 8.09 -9.75
N GLN A 118 -10.33 7.66 -10.66
CA GLN A 118 -10.37 6.28 -11.15
C GLN A 118 -9.02 5.83 -11.75
N LYS A 119 -8.27 6.76 -12.37
CA LYS A 119 -6.93 6.49 -12.91
C LYS A 119 -5.91 6.25 -11.79
N GLU A 120 -5.93 7.07 -10.74
CA GLU A 120 -5.08 6.90 -9.56
C GLU A 120 -5.36 5.58 -8.86
N GLU A 121 -6.62 5.27 -8.63
CA GLU A 121 -7.04 4.01 -8.02
C GLU A 121 -6.55 2.80 -8.82
N LYS A 122 -6.75 2.81 -10.14
CA LYS A 122 -6.31 1.74 -11.04
C LYS A 122 -4.79 1.62 -11.09
N MET A 123 -4.08 2.75 -11.01
CA MET A 123 -2.62 2.75 -10.97
C MET A 123 -2.12 2.10 -9.68
N ILE A 124 -2.61 2.52 -8.51
CA ILE A 124 -2.24 1.96 -7.20
C ILE A 124 -2.54 0.46 -7.17
N ASP A 125 -3.74 0.06 -7.56
CA ASP A 125 -4.17 -1.35 -7.61
C ASP A 125 -3.24 -2.20 -8.51
N THR A 126 -2.91 -1.67 -9.69
CA THR A 126 -2.01 -2.35 -10.63
C THR A 126 -0.58 -2.43 -10.09
N ALA A 127 -0.09 -1.35 -9.48
CA ALA A 127 1.26 -1.30 -8.92
C ALA A 127 1.42 -2.30 -7.77
N VAL A 128 0.47 -2.35 -6.84
CA VAL A 128 0.47 -3.32 -5.74
C VAL A 128 0.37 -4.75 -6.26
N LYS A 129 -0.58 -5.05 -7.16
CA LYS A 129 -0.76 -6.39 -7.72
C LYS A 129 0.48 -6.92 -8.44
N ARG A 130 1.25 -6.04 -9.05
CA ARG A 130 2.42 -6.39 -9.85
C ARG A 130 3.75 -6.09 -9.17
N CYS A 131 3.76 -5.64 -7.91
CA CYS A 131 4.95 -5.20 -7.17
C CYS A 131 5.77 -4.17 -7.97
N LYS A 132 5.10 -3.16 -8.53
CA LYS A 132 5.69 -2.07 -9.30
C LYS A 132 5.75 -0.80 -8.46
N LEU A 133 6.44 0.22 -8.98
CA LEU A 133 6.45 1.56 -8.38
C LEU A 133 5.07 2.22 -8.53
N THR A 134 4.63 2.94 -7.49
CA THR A 134 3.47 3.82 -7.51
C THR A 134 3.92 5.25 -7.56
N GLY A 135 3.58 5.97 -8.60
CA GLY A 135 4.01 7.36 -8.78
C GLY A 135 3.93 7.82 -10.22
N SER A 136 4.41 9.04 -10.45
CA SER A 136 4.48 9.64 -11.78
C SER A 136 5.42 8.87 -12.72
N ILE A 137 5.21 9.06 -14.02
CA ILE A 137 6.12 8.48 -15.04
C ILE A 137 7.55 8.98 -14.84
N ARG A 138 7.72 10.23 -14.39
CA ARG A 138 9.03 10.83 -14.08
C ARG A 138 9.71 10.08 -12.95
N PHE A 139 9.03 9.87 -11.84
CA PHE A 139 9.53 9.11 -10.69
C PHE A 139 9.94 7.68 -11.09
N VAL A 140 9.07 7.00 -11.82
CA VAL A 140 9.33 5.62 -12.27
C VAL A 140 10.61 5.57 -13.13
N LYS A 141 10.77 6.50 -14.08
CA LYS A 141 11.96 6.58 -14.92
C LYS A 141 13.22 6.90 -14.11
N GLU A 142 13.12 7.80 -13.14
CA GLU A 142 14.24 8.20 -12.28
C GLU A 142 14.76 7.03 -11.44
N VAL A 143 13.84 6.32 -10.76
CA VAL A 143 14.18 5.14 -9.95
C VAL A 143 14.81 4.05 -10.83
N TYR A 144 14.28 3.80 -12.02
CA TYR A 144 14.89 2.83 -12.94
C TYR A 144 16.28 3.24 -13.39
N ARG A 145 16.52 4.53 -13.65
CA ARG A 145 17.84 5.04 -14.01
C ARG A 145 18.84 4.89 -12.87
N GLN A 146 18.42 5.20 -11.64
CA GLN A 146 19.29 5.20 -10.47
C GLN A 146 19.68 3.79 -10.02
N TYR A 147 18.75 2.84 -10.06
CA TYR A 147 18.96 1.51 -9.51
C TYR A 147 19.17 0.42 -10.57
N GLY A 148 19.23 0.76 -11.84
CA GLY A 148 19.44 -0.19 -12.94
C GLY A 148 18.33 -1.25 -13.05
N VAL A 149 17.22 -1.06 -12.35
CA VAL A 149 16.10 -1.99 -12.37
C VAL A 149 15.38 -1.79 -13.70
N ILE A 150 15.75 -2.56 -14.70
CA ILE A 150 14.99 -2.60 -15.96
C ILE A 150 13.62 -3.16 -15.60
N GLY A 151 12.66 -2.27 -15.45
CA GLY A 151 11.25 -2.60 -15.30
C GLY A 151 10.71 -3.20 -16.60
N ILE A 152 11.29 -4.33 -16.99
CA ILE A 152 10.77 -5.10 -18.11
C ILE A 152 9.36 -5.48 -17.70
N ASN A 153 8.41 -4.98 -18.44
CA ASN A 153 7.00 -5.33 -18.38
C ASN A 153 6.86 -6.79 -18.86
N ARG A 154 7.50 -7.72 -18.12
CA ARG A 154 7.32 -9.15 -18.39
C ARG A 154 5.88 -9.45 -18.06
N GLY A 155 5.10 -9.78 -19.06
CA GLY A 155 3.77 -10.32 -18.88
C GLY A 155 3.79 -11.53 -17.94
N PRO A 156 2.67 -11.89 -17.32
CA PRO A 156 2.61 -13.06 -16.47
C PRO A 156 2.97 -14.32 -17.29
N GLY A 157 3.89 -15.12 -16.79
CA GLY A 157 4.24 -16.41 -17.38
C GLY A 157 5.73 -16.70 -17.40
N ARG A 158 6.05 -17.97 -17.61
CA ARG A 158 7.43 -18.43 -17.79
C ARG A 158 7.99 -17.85 -19.10
N PRO A 159 9.23 -17.27 -19.14
CA PRO A 159 9.85 -16.80 -20.36
C PRO A 159 9.86 -17.93 -21.41
N ARG A 160 9.41 -17.63 -22.63
CA ARG A 160 9.50 -18.61 -23.73
C ARG A 160 10.95 -19.00 -23.92
N LYS A 161 11.28 -20.30 -23.86
CA LYS A 161 12.61 -20.80 -24.20
C LYS A 161 12.89 -20.42 -25.66
N TYR A 162 14.01 -19.78 -25.89
CA TYR A 162 14.48 -19.46 -27.24
C TYR A 162 14.61 -20.77 -28.01
N ARG A 163 13.75 -21.00 -28.99
CA ARG A 163 13.90 -22.14 -29.90
C ARG A 163 15.01 -21.73 -30.86
N LYS A 164 16.21 -22.29 -30.71
CA LYS A 164 17.26 -22.16 -31.74
C LYS A 164 16.65 -22.63 -33.07
N LYS A 165 16.67 -21.76 -34.09
CA LYS A 165 16.35 -22.17 -35.46
C LYS A 165 17.37 -23.24 -35.83
N PRO A 166 16.96 -24.35 -36.49
CA PRO A 166 17.92 -25.28 -37.03
C PRO A 166 18.72 -24.54 -38.10
N VAL A 167 20.05 -24.64 -37.98
CA VAL A 167 20.98 -24.18 -39.02
C VAL A 167 20.78 -25.15 -40.18
N GLY A 168 20.24 -24.66 -41.29
CA GLY A 168 20.22 -25.37 -42.54
C GLY A 168 21.54 -25.30 -43.26
#